data_66a8beeb28301ba80132192ac74e52bf
#
_entry.id   66a8beeb28301ba80132192ac74e52bf
#
_cell.length_a   1.000
_cell.length_b   1.000
_cell.length_c   1.000
_cell.angle_alpha   90.00
_cell.angle_beta   90.00
_cell.angle_gamma   90.00
#
_symmetry.space_group_name_H-M   'P 1'
#
loop_
_entity.id
_entity.type
_entity.pdbx_description
1 polymer ?
#
loop_
_entity_poly.entity_id
_entity_poly.type
_entity_poly.pdbx_seq_one_letter_code
_entity_poly.pdbx_strand_id
1 'polypeptide(L)'
;MTKEMERFRGGSWDSAYTYLGAHPAPQGYTFRVWAPHARHVALAGDFNGWQGADMHRDEDGVWSLTAENAAVYDAYKYVVTGADGRTVWKADPFAFHAQTRPGTDSKVYDLSEYGWHDGAWREKCAAEPPVNGPLLIYEVHLGSWRRHEDGTSLSYRELA
;
A
#
# COMPACT_ATOMS: atom_id res chain seq x y z
N MET A 1 22.68 6.44 -7.97
CA MET A 1 21.87 5.76 -6.92
C MET A 1 21.61 6.75 -5.82
N THR A 2 20.36 6.95 -5.43
CA THR A 2 19.97 7.86 -4.35
C THR A 2 20.29 7.23 -3.00
N LYS A 3 20.54 8.05 -1.98
CA LYS A 3 20.85 7.60 -0.61
C LYS A 3 19.68 6.80 0.00
N GLU A 4 18.46 7.16 -0.34
CA GLU A 4 17.24 6.48 0.07
C GLU A 4 17.19 5.06 -0.51
N MET A 5 17.50 4.90 -1.80
CA MET A 5 17.51 3.59 -2.44
C MET A 5 18.66 2.69 -1.98
N GLU A 6 19.79 3.27 -1.56
CA GLU A 6 20.82 2.50 -0.83
C GLU A 6 20.32 1.96 0.49
N ARG A 7 19.64 2.79 1.28
CA ARG A 7 19.01 2.37 2.54
C ARG A 7 17.92 1.32 2.32
N PHE A 8 17.10 1.46 1.25
CA PHE A 8 16.09 0.48 0.88
C PHE A 8 16.71 -0.89 0.60
N ARG A 9 17.73 -0.93 -0.24
CA ARG A 9 18.45 -2.16 -0.59
C ARG A 9 19.18 -2.77 0.62
N GLY A 10 19.64 -1.94 1.55
CA GLY A 10 20.24 -2.35 2.81
C GLY A 10 19.23 -2.73 3.90
N GLY A 11 17.92 -2.62 3.63
CA GLY A 11 16.86 -2.95 4.59
C GLY A 11 16.72 -1.97 5.75
N SER A 12 17.18 -0.72 5.58
CA SER A 12 17.18 0.31 6.63
C SER A 12 16.30 1.53 6.31
N TRP A 13 15.48 1.47 5.25
CA TRP A 13 14.53 2.52 4.92
C TRP A 13 13.10 2.07 5.27
N ASP A 14 12.72 2.29 6.52
CA ASP A 14 11.41 1.98 7.09
C ASP A 14 10.25 2.78 6.47
N SER A 15 10.57 3.95 5.89
CA SER A 15 9.60 4.87 5.30
C SER A 15 9.49 4.73 3.77
N ALA A 16 9.96 3.63 3.19
CA ALA A 16 9.93 3.42 1.73
C ALA A 16 8.50 3.48 1.14
N TYR A 17 7.49 3.17 1.94
CA TYR A 17 6.08 3.29 1.58
C TYR A 17 5.63 4.73 1.29
N THR A 18 6.39 5.74 1.69
CA THR A 18 6.10 7.16 1.37
C THR A 18 6.53 7.54 -0.04
N TYR A 19 7.29 6.67 -0.72
CA TYR A 19 7.81 6.88 -2.06
C TYR A 19 7.32 5.81 -3.04
N LEU A 20 7.47 4.51 -2.68
CA LEU A 20 6.99 3.39 -3.48
C LEU A 20 5.48 3.21 -3.29
N GLY A 21 4.81 2.67 -4.32
CA GLY A 21 3.36 2.54 -4.35
C GLY A 21 2.68 3.61 -5.19
N ALA A 22 1.39 3.81 -4.96
CA ALA A 22 0.55 4.81 -5.63
C ALA A 22 0.38 6.03 -4.72
N HIS A 23 0.81 7.21 -5.17
CA HIS A 23 0.76 8.45 -4.40
C HIS A 23 0.04 9.56 -5.19
N PRO A 24 -0.74 10.42 -4.50
CA PRO A 24 -1.37 11.57 -5.14
C PRO A 24 -0.37 12.44 -5.92
N ALA A 25 -0.79 12.92 -7.08
CA ALA A 25 -0.06 13.85 -7.93
C ALA A 25 -0.96 15.09 -8.19
N PRO A 26 -0.44 16.17 -8.78
CA PRO A 26 -1.28 17.33 -9.14
C PRO A 26 -2.48 16.97 -10.01
N GLN A 27 -2.36 15.91 -10.81
CA GLN A 27 -3.46 15.27 -11.53
C GLN A 27 -3.29 13.76 -11.40
N GLY A 28 -4.32 13.05 -10.88
CA GLY A 28 -4.32 11.60 -10.69
C GLY A 28 -3.29 11.11 -9.67
N TYR A 29 -2.58 10.04 -10.02
CA TYR A 29 -1.64 9.36 -9.12
C TYR A 29 -0.34 9.00 -9.83
N THR A 30 0.77 9.11 -9.10
CA THR A 30 2.08 8.60 -9.53
C THR A 30 2.32 7.22 -8.89
N PHE A 31 2.58 6.25 -9.74
CA PHE A 31 2.88 4.87 -9.37
C PHE A 31 4.38 4.62 -9.43
N ARG A 32 4.95 3.98 -8.41
CA ARG A 32 6.37 3.62 -8.36
C ARG A 32 6.57 2.21 -7.83
N VAL A 33 7.35 1.42 -8.55
CA VAL A 33 7.70 0.05 -8.14
C VAL A 33 9.19 -0.20 -8.39
N TRP A 34 9.85 -0.80 -7.41
CA TRP A 34 11.23 -1.23 -7.56
C TRP A 34 11.31 -2.61 -8.20
N ALA A 35 11.80 -2.66 -9.42
CA ALA A 35 11.99 -3.89 -10.20
C ALA A 35 13.30 -3.83 -11.00
N PRO A 36 14.46 -3.89 -10.31
CA PRO A 36 15.77 -3.60 -10.90
C PRO A 36 16.19 -4.59 -11.99
N HIS A 37 15.66 -5.81 -11.97
CA HIS A 37 15.97 -6.86 -12.92
C HIS A 37 14.92 -7.03 -14.04
N ALA A 38 13.84 -6.26 -14.00
CA ALA A 38 12.85 -6.26 -15.06
C ALA A 38 13.43 -5.63 -16.34
N ARG A 39 13.09 -6.23 -17.47
CA ARG A 39 13.37 -5.63 -18.78
C ARG A 39 12.38 -4.52 -19.12
N HIS A 40 11.11 -4.71 -18.67
CA HIS A 40 10.03 -3.81 -18.96
C HIS A 40 8.98 -3.91 -17.86
N VAL A 41 8.39 -2.79 -17.49
CA VAL A 41 7.25 -2.71 -16.60
C VAL A 41 6.21 -1.79 -17.22
N ALA A 42 4.96 -2.23 -17.24
CA ALA A 42 3.82 -1.40 -17.60
C ALA A 42 2.81 -1.37 -16.46
N LEU A 43 2.04 -0.30 -16.40
CA LEU A 43 0.96 -0.11 -15.45
C LEU A 43 -0.39 -0.34 -16.14
N ALA A 44 -1.23 -1.21 -15.60
CA ALA A 44 -2.57 -1.48 -16.08
C ALA A 44 -3.58 -1.34 -14.94
N GLY A 45 -4.71 -0.71 -15.21
CA GLY A 45 -5.77 -0.49 -14.22
C GLY A 45 -7.04 0.06 -14.83
N ASP A 46 -8.03 0.33 -13.99
CA ASP A 46 -9.35 0.85 -14.41
C ASP A 46 -9.21 2.17 -15.18
N PHE A 47 -8.29 3.03 -14.77
CA PHE A 47 -8.02 4.35 -15.38
C PHE A 47 -7.52 4.29 -16.84
N ASN A 48 -7.05 3.14 -17.32
CA ASN A 48 -6.60 2.96 -18.70
C ASN A 48 -7.22 1.74 -19.39
N GLY A 49 -8.36 1.23 -18.88
CA GLY A 49 -9.07 0.09 -19.44
C GLY A 49 -8.24 -1.20 -19.43
N TRP A 50 -7.33 -1.35 -18.46
CA TRP A 50 -6.42 -2.48 -18.30
C TRP A 50 -5.44 -2.68 -19.47
N GLN A 51 -5.24 -1.63 -20.27
CA GLN A 51 -4.19 -1.61 -21.30
C GLN A 51 -2.90 -1.13 -20.64
N GLY A 52 -1.85 -1.94 -20.76
CA GLY A 52 -0.55 -1.62 -20.16
C GLY A 52 0.03 -0.32 -20.72
N ALA A 53 0.27 0.65 -19.85
CA ALA A 53 1.01 1.88 -20.17
C ALA A 53 2.45 1.74 -19.68
N ASP A 54 3.41 1.99 -20.59
CA ASP A 54 4.83 1.81 -20.32
C ASP A 54 5.31 2.74 -19.19
N MET A 55 6.03 2.18 -18.23
CA MET A 55 6.64 2.93 -17.14
C MET A 55 8.08 3.30 -17.48
N HIS A 56 8.53 4.44 -16.95
CA HIS A 56 9.91 4.89 -17.06
C HIS A 56 10.77 4.30 -15.95
N ARG A 57 11.95 3.74 -16.32
CA ARG A 57 12.94 3.20 -15.37
C ARG A 57 14.01 4.22 -15.07
N ASP A 58 14.29 4.47 -13.79
CA ASP A 58 15.42 5.27 -13.33
C ASP A 58 16.71 4.44 -13.12
N GLU A 59 17.79 5.14 -12.73
CA GLU A 59 19.10 4.54 -12.47
C GLU A 59 19.11 3.56 -11.28
N ASP A 60 18.18 3.72 -10.35
CA ASP A 60 18.03 2.89 -9.15
C ASP A 60 17.21 1.63 -9.39
N GLY A 61 16.62 1.51 -10.57
CA GLY A 61 15.75 0.40 -10.95
C GLY A 61 14.32 0.56 -10.43
N VAL A 62 13.92 1.78 -10.09
CA VAL A 62 12.55 2.14 -9.82
C VAL A 62 11.86 2.49 -11.14
N TRP A 63 10.70 1.92 -11.34
CA TRP A 63 9.82 2.19 -12.47
C TRP A 63 8.71 3.12 -12.01
N SER A 64 8.44 4.17 -12.78
CA SER A 64 7.45 5.18 -12.44
C SER A 64 6.57 5.59 -13.63
N LEU A 65 5.32 5.93 -13.32
CA LEU A 65 4.35 6.51 -14.27
C LEU A 65 3.33 7.33 -13.49
N THR A 66 2.98 8.51 -14.01
CA THR A 66 1.83 9.27 -13.53
C THR A 66 0.63 9.00 -14.43
N ALA A 67 -0.44 8.47 -13.86
CA ALA A 67 -1.72 8.27 -14.53
C ALA A 67 -2.68 9.38 -14.13
N GLU A 68 -2.90 10.35 -15.02
CA GLU A 68 -3.68 11.56 -14.75
C GLU A 68 -5.17 11.28 -14.46
N ASN A 69 -5.70 10.18 -15.02
CA ASN A 69 -7.10 9.77 -14.84
C ASN A 69 -7.30 8.79 -13.68
N ALA A 70 -6.23 8.41 -12.95
CA ALA A 70 -6.36 7.50 -11.84
C ALA A 70 -7.07 8.16 -10.65
N ALA A 71 -8.00 7.45 -10.04
CA ALA A 71 -8.83 7.89 -8.92
C ALA A 71 -8.76 6.91 -7.74
N VAL A 72 -9.16 7.38 -6.55
CA VAL A 72 -9.30 6.53 -5.36
C VAL A 72 -10.21 5.34 -5.65
N TYR A 73 -9.80 4.16 -5.21
CA TYR A 73 -10.42 2.85 -5.42
C TYR A 73 -10.28 2.24 -6.82
N ASP A 74 -9.66 2.90 -7.79
CA ASP A 74 -9.29 2.24 -9.05
C ASP A 74 -8.40 1.02 -8.77
N ALA A 75 -8.73 -0.09 -9.40
CA ALA A 75 -7.93 -1.30 -9.34
C ALA A 75 -6.76 -1.22 -10.35
N TYR A 76 -5.59 -1.76 -9.96
CA TYR A 76 -4.41 -1.77 -10.82
C TYR A 76 -3.48 -2.94 -10.53
N LYS A 77 -2.60 -3.21 -11.51
CA LYS A 77 -1.45 -4.11 -11.42
C LYS A 77 -0.26 -3.59 -12.21
N TYR A 78 0.91 -4.06 -11.83
CA TYR A 78 2.10 -3.96 -12.65
C TYR A 78 2.21 -5.18 -13.58
N VAL A 79 2.48 -4.93 -14.86
CA VAL A 79 2.76 -5.93 -15.88
C VAL A 79 4.26 -5.99 -16.06
N VAL A 80 4.90 -6.98 -15.46
CA VAL A 80 6.36 -7.06 -15.36
C VAL A 80 6.90 -8.09 -16.32
N THR A 81 7.80 -7.69 -17.21
CA THR A 81 8.56 -8.59 -18.12
C THR A 81 9.96 -8.81 -17.56
N GLY A 82 10.26 -10.03 -17.17
CA GLY A 82 11.55 -10.44 -16.62
C GLY A 82 12.67 -10.53 -17.64
N ALA A 83 13.90 -10.80 -17.16
CA ALA A 83 15.07 -10.99 -18.01
C ALA A 83 14.93 -12.19 -18.96
N ASP A 84 14.13 -13.19 -18.58
CA ASP A 84 13.80 -14.39 -19.37
C ASP A 84 12.72 -14.15 -20.43
N GLY A 85 12.19 -12.94 -20.52
CA GLY A 85 11.14 -12.55 -21.46
C GLY A 85 9.72 -12.94 -21.01
N ARG A 86 9.54 -13.58 -19.87
CA ARG A 86 8.21 -13.90 -19.34
C ARG A 86 7.55 -12.65 -18.78
N THR A 87 6.28 -12.50 -19.08
CA THR A 87 5.45 -11.41 -18.57
C THR A 87 4.48 -11.94 -17.50
N VAL A 88 4.45 -11.27 -16.35
CA VAL A 88 3.59 -11.61 -15.21
C VAL A 88 2.87 -10.38 -14.69
N TRP A 89 1.66 -10.57 -14.23
CA TRP A 89 0.85 -9.53 -13.59
C TRP A 89 1.07 -9.59 -12.07
N LYS A 90 1.47 -8.48 -11.48
CA LYS A 90 1.83 -8.38 -10.06
C LYS A 90 1.00 -7.32 -9.37
N ALA A 91 0.50 -7.65 -8.17
CA ALA A 91 0.02 -6.64 -7.23
C ALA A 91 1.17 -5.74 -6.78
N ASP A 92 0.85 -4.53 -6.39
CA ASP A 92 1.81 -3.60 -5.83
C ASP A 92 2.17 -4.02 -4.39
N PRO A 93 3.46 -4.28 -4.10
CA PRO A 93 3.89 -4.63 -2.75
C PRO A 93 3.74 -3.48 -1.73
N PHE A 94 3.59 -2.23 -2.21
CA PHE A 94 3.39 -1.04 -1.38
C PHE A 94 1.98 -0.46 -1.49
N ALA A 95 1.01 -1.23 -2.00
CA ALA A 95 -0.39 -0.78 -2.05
C ALA A 95 -0.95 -0.59 -0.64
N PHE A 96 -1.57 0.57 -0.40
CA PHE A 96 -2.29 0.85 0.86
C PHE A 96 -3.63 0.14 0.96
N HIS A 97 -4.16 -0.32 -0.19
CA HIS A 97 -5.43 -1.02 -0.26
C HIS A 97 -5.37 -2.15 -1.29
N ALA A 98 -6.06 -3.24 -1.01
CA ALA A 98 -6.15 -4.40 -1.89
C ALA A 98 -7.61 -4.75 -2.18
N GLN A 99 -7.84 -5.39 -3.31
CA GLN A 99 -9.15 -5.93 -3.66
C GLN A 99 -9.57 -7.03 -2.67
N THR A 100 -10.86 -7.08 -2.35
CA THR A 100 -11.42 -8.16 -1.54
C THR A 100 -11.29 -9.49 -2.28
N ARG A 101 -10.90 -10.53 -1.54
CA ARG A 101 -10.80 -11.89 -2.10
C ARG A 101 -12.13 -12.35 -2.74
N PRO A 102 -12.08 -13.05 -3.87
CA PRO A 102 -10.92 -13.70 -4.50
C PRO A 102 -10.09 -12.79 -5.42
N GLY A 103 -10.41 -11.52 -5.53
CA GLY A 103 -9.63 -10.55 -6.29
C GLY A 103 -8.19 -10.44 -5.76
N THR A 104 -7.26 -10.03 -6.64
CA THR A 104 -5.83 -9.93 -6.35
C THR A 104 -5.22 -8.62 -6.80
N ASP A 105 -6.06 -7.64 -7.14
CA ASP A 105 -5.60 -6.35 -7.62
C ASP A 105 -5.24 -5.44 -6.43
N SER A 106 -4.30 -4.56 -6.64
CA SER A 106 -4.08 -3.42 -5.76
C SER A 106 -5.11 -2.34 -6.06
N LYS A 107 -5.42 -1.52 -5.07
CA LYS A 107 -6.32 -0.37 -5.23
C LYS A 107 -5.61 0.91 -4.88
N VAL A 108 -5.87 1.94 -5.68
CA VAL A 108 -5.46 3.30 -5.35
C VAL A 108 -6.17 3.74 -4.07
N TYR A 109 -5.41 4.28 -3.13
CA TYR A 109 -5.96 4.76 -1.86
C TYR A 109 -5.20 5.98 -1.36
N ASP A 110 -5.91 6.95 -0.79
CA ASP A 110 -5.31 8.12 -0.17
C ASP A 110 -5.43 8.02 1.35
N LEU A 111 -4.29 7.97 2.04
CA LEU A 111 -4.22 7.93 3.50
C LEU A 111 -4.43 9.30 4.15
N SER A 112 -4.38 10.39 3.38
CA SER A 112 -4.49 11.76 3.92
C SER A 112 -5.91 12.16 4.32
N GLU A 113 -6.93 11.42 3.86
CA GLU A 113 -8.33 11.73 4.15
C GLU A 113 -8.76 11.40 5.58
N TYR A 114 -7.99 10.59 6.32
CA TYR A 114 -8.34 10.23 7.67
C TYR A 114 -7.78 11.21 8.70
N GLY A 115 -8.69 11.90 9.39
CA GLY A 115 -8.34 12.77 10.52
C GLY A 115 -8.13 11.96 11.79
N TRP A 116 -6.90 11.94 12.30
CA TRP A 116 -6.57 11.30 13.58
C TRP A 116 -7.03 12.16 14.77
N HIS A 117 -7.70 11.57 15.74
CA HIS A 117 -8.21 12.24 16.95
C HIS A 117 -7.55 11.71 18.23
N ASP A 118 -6.40 11.07 18.12
CA ASP A 118 -5.67 10.39 19.18
C ASP A 118 -4.53 11.22 19.80
N GLY A 119 -4.44 12.53 19.50
CA GLY A 119 -3.33 13.40 19.92
C GLY A 119 -3.07 13.38 21.44
N ALA A 120 -4.12 13.58 22.23
CA ALA A 120 -4.00 13.56 23.70
C ALA A 120 -3.54 12.19 24.24
N TRP A 121 -3.98 11.10 23.64
CA TRP A 121 -3.54 9.76 24.02
C TRP A 121 -2.06 9.55 23.68
N ARG A 122 -1.62 9.99 22.50
CA ARG A 122 -0.21 9.90 22.08
C ARG A 122 0.71 10.73 22.97
N GLU A 123 0.30 11.95 23.33
CA GLU A 123 1.06 12.81 24.27
C GLU A 123 1.20 12.13 25.64
N LYS A 124 0.11 11.57 26.17
CA LYS A 124 0.15 10.80 27.42
C LYS A 124 1.09 9.60 27.31
N CYS A 125 1.00 8.81 26.24
CA CYS A 125 1.87 7.65 26.05
C CYS A 125 3.35 8.04 25.86
N ALA A 126 3.64 9.20 25.29
CA ALA A 126 5.00 9.72 25.17
C ALA A 126 5.57 10.15 26.51
N ALA A 127 4.75 10.80 27.37
CA ALA A 127 5.15 11.22 28.71
C ALA A 127 5.28 10.04 29.68
N GLU A 128 4.33 9.09 29.61
CA GLU A 128 4.26 7.90 30.46
C GLU A 128 4.08 6.64 29.58
N PRO A 129 5.19 6.06 29.05
CA PRO A 129 5.10 4.87 28.22
C PRO A 129 4.38 3.72 28.95
N PRO A 130 3.33 3.12 28.38
CA PRO A 130 2.53 2.05 29.02
C PRO A 130 3.34 0.85 29.49
N VAL A 131 4.49 0.60 28.86
CA VAL A 131 5.40 -0.49 29.23
C VAL A 131 6.09 -0.31 30.59
N ASN A 132 6.06 0.90 31.16
CA ASN A 132 6.64 1.20 32.47
C ASN A 132 5.66 0.96 33.63
N GLY A 133 4.41 0.57 33.35
CA GLY A 133 3.37 0.33 34.32
C GLY A 133 2.76 -1.06 34.22
N PRO A 134 1.74 -1.37 35.05
CA PRO A 134 0.98 -2.61 34.93
C PRO A 134 0.33 -2.70 33.54
N LEU A 135 0.53 -3.81 32.85
CA LEU A 135 -0.04 -4.05 31.51
C LEU A 135 -0.98 -5.26 31.58
N LEU A 136 -2.23 -5.06 31.22
CA LEU A 136 -3.21 -6.11 31.03
C LEU A 136 -3.42 -6.33 29.54
N ILE A 137 -3.12 -7.52 29.04
CA ILE A 137 -3.26 -7.87 27.63
C ILE A 137 -4.43 -8.84 27.48
N TYR A 138 -5.38 -8.48 26.62
CA TYR A 138 -6.45 -9.37 26.20
C TYR A 138 -6.32 -9.59 24.69
N GLU A 139 -5.96 -10.82 24.31
CA GLU A 139 -5.83 -11.21 22.91
C GLU A 139 -7.14 -11.80 22.40
N VAL A 140 -7.65 -11.30 21.28
CA VAL A 140 -8.93 -11.73 20.73
C VAL A 140 -8.90 -11.78 19.21
N HIS A 141 -9.48 -12.84 18.65
CA HIS A 141 -9.73 -12.95 17.23
C HIS A 141 -11.13 -12.41 16.91
N LEU A 142 -11.23 -11.15 16.46
CA LEU A 142 -12.48 -10.40 16.31
C LEU A 142 -13.52 -11.11 15.43
N GLY A 143 -13.09 -11.77 14.34
CA GLY A 143 -14.00 -12.47 13.42
C GLY A 143 -14.69 -13.68 14.01
N SER A 144 -14.22 -14.23 15.14
CA SER A 144 -14.76 -15.41 15.79
C SER A 144 -15.21 -15.18 17.25
N TRP A 145 -14.86 -14.03 17.83
CA TRP A 145 -15.15 -13.74 19.25
C TRP A 145 -16.65 -13.58 19.50
N ARG A 146 -17.33 -12.79 18.67
CA ARG A 146 -18.77 -12.56 18.73
C ARG A 146 -19.33 -12.29 17.33
N ARG A 147 -20.55 -12.72 17.10
CA ARG A 147 -21.29 -12.49 15.85
C ARG A 147 -22.68 -11.97 16.14
N HIS A 148 -23.31 -11.36 15.14
CA HIS A 148 -24.72 -11.09 15.13
C HIS A 148 -25.55 -12.39 15.16
N GLU A 149 -26.85 -12.30 15.50
CA GLU A 149 -27.75 -13.46 15.49
C GLU A 149 -27.88 -14.13 14.12
N ASP A 150 -27.71 -13.36 13.05
CA ASP A 150 -27.71 -13.84 11.65
C ASP A 150 -26.37 -14.50 11.23
N GLY A 151 -25.38 -14.56 12.13
CA GLY A 151 -24.07 -15.13 11.88
C GLY A 151 -23.05 -14.20 11.21
N THR A 152 -23.41 -12.96 10.85
CA THR A 152 -22.49 -11.97 10.31
C THR A 152 -21.50 -11.48 11.37
N SER A 153 -20.31 -11.00 10.94
CA SER A 153 -19.30 -10.46 11.84
C SER A 153 -19.69 -9.05 12.29
N LEU A 154 -19.39 -8.73 13.55
CA LEU A 154 -19.50 -7.38 14.09
C LEU A 154 -18.51 -6.45 13.38
N SER A 155 -18.89 -5.21 13.17
CA SER A 155 -17.96 -4.15 12.76
C SER A 155 -17.02 -3.77 13.90
N TYR A 156 -15.91 -3.11 13.59
CA TYR A 156 -14.98 -2.62 14.62
C TYR A 156 -15.63 -1.66 15.62
N ARG A 157 -16.63 -0.87 15.19
CA ARG A 157 -17.37 0.04 16.09
C ARG A 157 -18.29 -0.69 17.05
N GLU A 158 -18.91 -1.79 16.61
CA GLU A 158 -19.76 -2.61 17.46
C GLU A 158 -18.95 -3.45 18.46
N LEU A 159 -17.70 -3.75 18.11
CA LEU A 159 -16.78 -4.47 18.99
C LEU A 159 -16.18 -3.57 20.08
N ALA A 160 -15.99 -2.26 19.80
CA ALA A 160 -15.49 -1.27 20.73
C ALA A 160 -16.54 -0.86 21.74
#